data_b149547a7db387ab81af173a5b307238
#
_entry.id   b149547a7db387ab81af173a5b307238
#
_cell.length_a   1.000
_cell.length_b   1.000
_cell.length_c   1.000
_cell.angle_alpha   90.00
_cell.angle_beta   90.00
_cell.angle_gamma   90.00
#
_symmetry.space_group_name_H-M   'P 1'
#
loop_
_entity.id
_entity.type
_entity.pdbx_description
1 polymer ?
#
loop_
_entity_poly.entity_id
_entity_poly.type
_entity_poly.pdbx_seq_one_letter_code
_entity_poly.pdbx_strand_id
1 'polypeptide(L)'
;ILGWIERVGNKIPHPFILFIWLFFIVAAVAFLCGKAGVSAINPSTGEEVFAVNVLSSASIGEFLRNMSKNFMNFAPMMCVPLCVLGIGVAHGSGLIDVSMNLTGASKNLVVLTYICALIGVCTNLIGDAGFLILPVIVAMLFQSTGRNPLAGMLLAYCSNCAGYGANLLISTGDAVLAGLTETAAQLIDPDFVASPTMGWYFMAASSFIVAGCCT
;
A
#
# COMPACT_ATOMS: atom_id res chain seq x y z
N ILE A 1 -24.26 3.71 -12.28
CA ILE A 1 -22.85 3.97 -11.96
C ILE A 1 -22.13 2.63 -11.72
N LEU A 2 -22.62 1.73 -10.85
CA LEU A 2 -21.99 0.44 -10.56
C LEU A 2 -21.80 -0.44 -11.81
N GLY A 3 -22.82 -0.58 -12.67
CA GLY A 3 -22.70 -1.34 -13.92
C GLY A 3 -21.72 -0.75 -14.95
N TRP A 4 -21.44 0.56 -14.87
CA TRP A 4 -20.41 1.18 -15.69
C TRP A 4 -19.01 0.84 -15.14
N ILE A 5 -18.84 0.94 -13.83
CA ILE A 5 -17.58 0.59 -13.13
C ILE A 5 -17.22 -0.88 -13.39
N GLU A 6 -18.20 -1.78 -13.25
CA GLU A 6 -18.04 -3.20 -13.54
C GLU A 6 -17.64 -3.45 -15.00
N ARG A 7 -18.32 -2.80 -15.96
CA ARG A 7 -18.02 -2.94 -17.39
C ARG A 7 -16.64 -2.42 -17.77
N VAL A 8 -16.20 -1.32 -17.16
CA VAL A 8 -14.86 -0.77 -17.37
C VAL A 8 -13.82 -1.65 -16.67
N GLY A 9 -14.09 -2.07 -15.43
CA GLY A 9 -13.20 -2.93 -14.66
C GLY A 9 -12.95 -4.27 -15.37
N ASN A 10 -13.98 -4.89 -15.93
CA ASN A 10 -13.84 -6.16 -16.66
C ASN A 10 -13.11 -6.04 -18.00
N LYS A 11 -12.91 -4.82 -18.52
CA LYS A 11 -12.10 -4.58 -19.73
C LYS A 11 -10.63 -4.33 -19.43
N ILE A 12 -10.28 -4.11 -18.18
CA ILE A 12 -8.88 -3.90 -17.79
C ILE A 12 -8.13 -5.23 -17.97
N PRO A 13 -7.05 -5.25 -18.78
CA PRO A 13 -6.27 -6.46 -18.96
C PRO A 13 -5.60 -6.88 -17.65
N HIS A 14 -5.14 -8.13 -17.59
CA HIS A 14 -4.44 -8.66 -16.44
C HIS A 14 -3.34 -7.69 -15.97
N PRO A 15 -3.15 -7.45 -14.66
CA PRO A 15 -2.18 -6.48 -14.13
C PRO A 15 -0.77 -6.62 -14.74
N PHE A 16 -0.32 -7.84 -14.98
CA PHE A 16 0.96 -8.10 -15.63
C PHE A 16 1.07 -7.43 -17.01
N ILE A 17 0.03 -7.49 -17.82
CA ILE A 17 -0.03 -6.88 -19.16
C ILE A 17 -0.04 -5.35 -19.04
N LEU A 18 -0.76 -4.80 -18.05
CA LEU A 18 -0.77 -3.36 -17.76
C LEU A 18 0.63 -2.83 -17.46
N PHE A 19 1.40 -3.54 -16.61
CA PHE A 19 2.77 -3.12 -16.28
C PHE A 19 3.71 -3.21 -17.49
N ILE A 20 3.53 -4.19 -18.37
CA ILE A 20 4.29 -4.26 -19.63
C ILE A 20 3.97 -3.05 -20.52
N TRP A 21 2.70 -2.71 -20.70
CA TRP A 21 2.31 -1.53 -21.46
C TRP A 21 2.85 -0.24 -20.84
N LEU A 22 2.75 -0.10 -19.51
CA LEU A 22 3.28 1.06 -18.79
C LEU A 22 4.79 1.19 -18.99
N PHE A 23 5.52 0.09 -18.93
CA PHE A 23 6.96 0.06 -19.19
C PHE A 23 7.29 0.60 -20.59
N PHE A 24 6.60 0.13 -21.62
CA PHE A 24 6.83 0.61 -22.99
C PHE A 24 6.44 2.08 -23.19
N ILE A 25 5.34 2.52 -22.55
CA ILE A 25 4.93 3.93 -22.62
C ILE A 25 6.01 4.82 -21.98
N VAL A 26 6.45 4.48 -20.77
CA VAL A 26 7.49 5.24 -20.07
C VAL A 26 8.81 5.23 -20.87
N ALA A 27 9.19 4.09 -21.43
CA ALA A 27 10.39 3.98 -22.26
C ALA A 27 10.29 4.85 -23.53
N ALA A 28 9.13 4.90 -24.18
CA ALA A 28 8.89 5.75 -25.34
C ALA A 28 8.96 7.25 -24.98
N VAL A 29 8.33 7.65 -23.88
CA VAL A 29 8.37 9.03 -23.37
C VAL A 29 9.82 9.42 -23.02
N ALA A 30 10.54 8.58 -22.28
CA ALA A 30 11.93 8.83 -21.92
C ALA A 30 12.84 8.95 -23.14
N PHE A 31 12.62 8.12 -24.19
CA PHE A 31 13.32 8.22 -25.45
C PHE A 31 13.06 9.56 -26.17
N LEU A 32 11.81 9.99 -26.24
CA LEU A 32 11.43 11.26 -26.87
C LEU A 32 12.01 12.45 -26.10
N CYS A 33 11.90 12.45 -24.77
CA CYS A 33 12.46 13.49 -23.92
C CYS A 33 14.00 13.53 -24.00
N GLY A 34 14.65 12.38 -24.01
CA GLY A 34 16.10 12.29 -24.17
C GLY A 34 16.60 12.80 -25.52
N LYS A 35 15.85 12.54 -26.62
CA LYS A 35 16.13 13.10 -27.93
C LYS A 35 15.89 14.61 -28.01
N ALA A 36 14.86 15.11 -27.33
CA ALA A 36 14.52 16.52 -27.28
C ALA A 36 15.46 17.33 -26.37
N GLY A 37 16.38 16.68 -25.65
CA GLY A 37 17.28 17.34 -24.71
C GLY A 37 16.55 17.99 -23.52
N VAL A 38 15.41 17.43 -23.10
CA VAL A 38 14.64 17.96 -21.99
C VAL A 38 15.46 17.84 -20.71
N SER A 39 15.64 18.94 -20.01
CA SER A 39 16.28 18.99 -18.69
C SER A 39 15.34 19.62 -17.67
N ALA A 40 15.55 19.30 -16.42
CA ALA A 40 14.86 19.91 -15.30
C ALA A 40 15.88 20.18 -14.17
N ILE A 41 15.66 21.28 -13.44
CA ILE A 41 16.48 21.59 -12.29
C ILE A 41 15.94 20.78 -11.10
N ASN A 42 16.81 19.99 -10.48
CA ASN A 42 16.46 19.28 -9.24
C ASN A 42 16.30 20.31 -8.12
N PRO A 43 15.11 20.45 -7.52
CA PRO A 43 14.86 21.48 -6.50
C PRO A 43 15.69 21.28 -5.23
N SER A 44 16.13 20.06 -4.93
CA SER A 44 16.91 19.78 -3.71
C SER A 44 18.42 19.96 -3.89
N THR A 45 18.96 19.75 -5.09
CA THR A 45 20.42 19.86 -5.33
C THR A 45 20.80 21.07 -6.16
N GLY A 46 19.81 21.71 -6.83
CA GLY A 46 20.04 22.81 -7.79
C GLY A 46 20.74 22.37 -9.08
N GLU A 47 21.00 21.09 -9.25
CA GLU A 47 21.66 20.54 -10.44
C GLU A 47 20.68 20.33 -11.60
N GLU A 48 21.14 20.60 -12.80
CA GLU A 48 20.37 20.34 -14.03
C GLU A 48 20.46 18.85 -14.37
N VAL A 49 19.31 18.16 -14.34
CA VAL A 49 19.18 16.72 -14.66
C VAL A 49 18.57 16.59 -16.05
N PHE A 50 19.28 15.92 -16.94
CA PHE A 50 18.82 15.62 -18.30
C PHE A 50 18.02 14.33 -18.34
N ALA A 51 17.01 14.30 -19.22
CA ALA A 51 16.25 13.08 -19.48
C ALA A 51 17.15 12.00 -20.08
N VAL A 52 17.26 10.86 -19.39
CA VAL A 52 18.09 9.74 -19.84
C VAL A 52 17.36 8.95 -20.91
N ASN A 53 18.03 8.68 -22.02
CA ASN A 53 17.51 7.78 -23.04
C ASN A 53 17.60 6.32 -22.57
N VAL A 54 16.49 5.80 -22.05
CA VAL A 54 16.39 4.44 -21.49
C VAL A 54 16.60 3.36 -22.57
N LEU A 55 16.35 3.67 -23.85
CA LEU A 55 16.53 2.74 -24.96
C LEU A 55 17.96 2.76 -25.54
N SER A 56 18.90 3.50 -24.94
CA SER A 56 20.29 3.44 -25.33
C SER A 56 20.91 2.08 -24.97
N SER A 57 21.88 1.62 -25.75
CA SER A 57 22.59 0.35 -25.50
C SER A 57 23.24 0.33 -24.11
N ALA A 58 23.74 1.47 -23.64
CA ALA A 58 24.32 1.61 -22.30
C ALA A 58 23.27 1.43 -21.22
N SER A 59 22.12 2.12 -21.33
CA SER A 59 21.03 2.05 -20.35
C SER A 59 20.38 0.67 -20.30
N ILE A 60 20.19 0.02 -21.45
CA ILE A 60 19.69 -1.36 -21.50
C ILE A 60 20.69 -2.32 -20.83
N GLY A 61 21.97 -2.16 -21.10
CA GLY A 61 23.00 -2.96 -20.47
C GLY A 61 23.06 -2.79 -18.95
N GLU A 62 22.89 -1.57 -18.46
CA GLU A 62 22.82 -1.26 -17.05
C GLU A 62 21.54 -1.82 -16.41
N PHE A 63 20.40 -1.68 -17.05
CA PHE A 63 19.13 -2.25 -16.61
C PHE A 63 19.24 -3.78 -16.43
N LEU A 64 19.77 -4.48 -17.44
CA LEU A 64 19.94 -5.94 -17.37
C LEU A 64 20.94 -6.36 -16.28
N ARG A 65 22.00 -5.61 -16.11
CA ARG A 65 23.03 -5.87 -15.10
C ARG A 65 22.50 -5.68 -13.69
N ASN A 66 21.64 -4.68 -13.49
CA ASN A 66 21.03 -4.35 -12.20
C ASN A 66 19.70 -5.04 -11.93
N MET A 67 19.15 -5.79 -12.89
CA MET A 67 17.81 -6.39 -12.79
C MET A 67 17.65 -7.28 -11.55
N SER A 68 18.61 -8.17 -11.28
CA SER A 68 18.59 -9.02 -10.09
C SER A 68 18.68 -8.21 -8.80
N LYS A 69 19.52 -7.17 -8.78
CA LYS A 69 19.66 -6.29 -7.61
C LYS A 69 18.39 -5.48 -7.36
N ASN A 70 17.78 -4.93 -8.41
CA ASN A 70 16.54 -4.19 -8.32
C ASN A 70 15.38 -5.08 -7.84
N PHE A 71 15.33 -6.32 -8.33
CA PHE A 71 14.34 -7.30 -7.89
C PHE A 71 14.50 -7.66 -6.40
N MET A 72 15.72 -7.93 -5.95
CA MET A 72 16.00 -8.28 -4.56
C MET A 72 15.82 -7.11 -3.59
N ASN A 73 16.08 -5.89 -4.04
CA ASN A 73 15.91 -4.67 -3.24
C ASN A 73 14.47 -4.14 -3.24
N PHE A 74 13.57 -4.76 -4.01
CA PHE A 74 12.17 -4.40 -3.99
C PHE A 74 11.55 -4.83 -2.65
N ALA A 75 11.20 -3.86 -1.82
CA ALA A 75 10.79 -4.09 -0.43
C ALA A 75 9.70 -5.18 -0.25
N PRO A 76 8.65 -5.27 -1.11
CA PRO A 76 7.65 -6.32 -1.01
C PRO A 76 8.21 -7.74 -1.20
N MET A 77 9.29 -7.92 -1.97
CA MET A 77 9.88 -9.24 -2.22
C MET A 77 10.44 -9.90 -0.96
N MET A 78 10.83 -9.11 0.02
CA MET A 78 11.32 -9.62 1.30
C MET A 78 10.18 -9.77 2.31
N CYS A 79 9.29 -8.79 2.37
CA CYS A 79 8.19 -8.78 3.33
C CYS A 79 7.13 -9.86 3.06
N VAL A 80 6.71 -10.03 1.80
CA VAL A 80 5.61 -10.95 1.45
C VAL A 80 5.89 -12.40 1.82
N PRO A 81 7.04 -13.01 1.44
CA PRO A 81 7.35 -14.39 1.85
C PRO A 81 7.44 -14.57 3.37
N LEU A 82 8.04 -13.61 4.09
CA LEU A 82 8.15 -13.68 5.55
C LEU A 82 6.76 -13.63 6.20
N CYS A 83 5.87 -12.77 5.72
CA CYS A 83 4.50 -12.68 6.22
C CYS A 83 3.72 -13.97 5.95
N VAL A 84 3.82 -14.53 4.73
CA VAL A 84 3.16 -15.79 4.38
C VAL A 84 3.67 -16.94 5.25
N LEU A 85 4.98 -17.00 5.53
CA LEU A 85 5.55 -17.97 6.47
C LEU A 85 4.99 -17.78 7.89
N GLY A 86 4.93 -16.53 8.37
CA GLY A 86 4.35 -16.20 9.69
C GLY A 86 2.88 -16.64 9.80
N ILE A 87 2.08 -16.36 8.76
CA ILE A 87 0.68 -16.82 8.71
C ILE A 87 0.60 -18.34 8.69
N GLY A 88 1.45 -19.00 7.90
CA GLY A 88 1.50 -20.46 7.82
C GLY A 88 1.80 -21.10 9.19
N VAL A 89 2.74 -20.55 9.95
CA VAL A 89 3.06 -21.00 11.31
C VAL A 89 1.88 -20.73 12.26
N ALA A 90 1.27 -19.55 12.22
CA ALA A 90 0.13 -19.19 13.05
C ALA A 90 -1.10 -20.07 12.77
N HIS A 91 -1.34 -20.40 11.49
CA HIS A 91 -2.41 -21.33 11.11
C HIS A 91 -2.09 -22.77 11.56
N GLY A 92 -0.87 -23.25 11.29
CA GLY A 92 -0.45 -24.61 11.64
C GLY A 92 -0.35 -24.87 13.15
N SER A 93 -0.12 -23.81 13.96
CA SER A 93 -0.13 -23.90 15.43
C SER A 93 -1.55 -23.85 16.04
N GLY A 94 -2.59 -23.61 15.25
CA GLY A 94 -3.96 -23.42 15.73
C GLY A 94 -4.20 -22.05 16.39
N LEU A 95 -3.22 -21.14 16.37
CA LEU A 95 -3.34 -19.82 16.97
C LEU A 95 -4.47 -19.01 16.33
N ILE A 96 -4.62 -19.11 15.01
CA ILE A 96 -5.69 -18.44 14.27
C ILE A 96 -7.05 -19.01 14.70
N ASP A 97 -7.18 -20.34 14.79
CA ASP A 97 -8.44 -21.00 15.15
C ASP A 97 -8.87 -20.63 16.59
N VAL A 98 -7.93 -20.62 17.54
CA VAL A 98 -8.20 -20.20 18.91
C VAL A 98 -8.59 -18.73 18.99
N SER A 99 -7.89 -17.85 18.30
CA SER A 99 -8.20 -16.42 18.28
C SER A 99 -9.56 -16.14 17.61
N MET A 100 -9.91 -16.87 16.55
CA MET A 100 -11.22 -16.79 15.91
C MET A 100 -12.35 -17.25 16.86
N ASN A 101 -12.14 -18.34 17.58
CA ASN A 101 -13.14 -18.81 18.56
C ASN A 101 -13.36 -17.82 19.71
N LEU A 102 -12.28 -17.20 20.20
CA LEU A 102 -12.37 -16.16 21.24
C LEU A 102 -13.11 -14.91 20.73
N THR A 103 -12.83 -14.49 19.49
CA THR A 103 -13.45 -13.31 18.87
C THR A 103 -14.88 -13.61 18.41
N GLY A 104 -15.14 -14.81 17.89
CA GLY A 104 -16.45 -15.30 17.46
C GLY A 104 -17.46 -15.48 18.61
N ALA A 105 -16.98 -15.53 19.86
CA ALA A 105 -17.80 -15.48 21.07
C ALA A 105 -18.48 -14.11 21.27
N SER A 106 -18.13 -13.07 20.52
CA SER A 106 -18.84 -11.79 20.55
C SER A 106 -20.24 -11.95 19.97
N LYS A 107 -21.26 -11.88 20.84
CA LYS A 107 -22.67 -12.01 20.46
C LYS A 107 -23.17 -10.88 19.55
N ASN A 108 -22.43 -9.77 19.47
CA ASN A 108 -22.81 -8.60 18.69
C ASN A 108 -22.02 -8.54 17.39
N LEU A 109 -22.66 -8.97 16.30
CA LEU A 109 -22.06 -9.02 14.95
C LEU A 109 -21.65 -7.65 14.40
N VAL A 110 -22.34 -6.59 14.79
CA VAL A 110 -22.01 -5.21 14.36
C VAL A 110 -20.69 -4.77 15.01
N VAL A 111 -20.53 -5.03 16.30
CA VAL A 111 -19.30 -4.71 17.03
C VAL A 111 -18.12 -5.49 16.45
N LEU A 112 -18.32 -6.76 16.12
CA LEU A 112 -17.28 -7.57 15.47
C LEU A 112 -16.87 -6.99 14.12
N THR A 113 -17.84 -6.58 13.28
CA THR A 113 -17.57 -5.97 11.97
C THR A 113 -16.80 -4.66 12.13
N TYR A 114 -17.21 -3.82 13.09
CA TYR A 114 -16.52 -2.56 13.37
C TYR A 114 -15.07 -2.77 13.85
N ILE A 115 -14.84 -3.74 14.74
CA ILE A 115 -13.50 -4.07 15.20
C ILE A 115 -12.63 -4.56 14.04
N CYS A 116 -13.17 -5.43 13.17
CA CYS A 116 -12.46 -5.88 11.98
C CYS A 116 -12.12 -4.72 11.03
N ALA A 117 -13.06 -3.78 10.83
CA ALA A 117 -12.83 -2.59 10.03
C ALA A 117 -11.75 -1.68 10.65
N LEU A 118 -11.78 -1.46 11.96
CA LEU A 118 -10.80 -0.65 12.69
C LEU A 118 -9.40 -1.27 12.60
N ILE A 119 -9.29 -2.58 12.78
CA ILE A 119 -8.04 -3.30 12.57
C ILE A 119 -7.58 -3.15 11.12
N GLY A 120 -8.51 -3.21 10.14
CA GLY A 120 -8.24 -3.01 8.73
C GLY A 120 -7.60 -1.65 8.45
N VAL A 121 -8.17 -0.60 8.98
CA VAL A 121 -7.62 0.76 8.89
C VAL A 121 -6.21 0.83 9.48
N CYS A 122 -6.00 0.25 10.68
CA CYS A 122 -4.70 0.28 11.35
C CYS A 122 -3.65 -0.66 10.73
N THR A 123 -4.04 -1.54 9.82
CA THR A 123 -3.11 -2.51 9.20
C THR A 123 -2.07 -1.83 8.30
N ASN A 124 -2.33 -0.61 7.84
CA ASN A 124 -1.34 0.20 7.12
C ASN A 124 -0.05 0.45 7.92
N LEU A 125 -0.09 0.28 9.24
CA LEU A 125 1.11 0.30 10.09
C LEU A 125 2.15 -0.76 9.67
N ILE A 126 1.66 -1.92 9.21
CA ILE A 126 2.51 -3.05 8.76
C ILE A 126 2.90 -2.90 7.28
N GLY A 127 2.40 -1.85 6.61
CA GLY A 127 2.64 -1.59 5.20
C GLY A 127 1.91 -2.58 4.27
N ASP A 128 2.49 -2.86 3.12
CA ASP A 128 1.85 -3.66 2.06
C ASP A 128 1.51 -5.10 2.46
N ALA A 129 2.17 -5.64 3.48
CA ALA A 129 1.86 -6.96 4.01
C ALA A 129 0.43 -7.06 4.59
N GLY A 130 -0.08 -5.96 5.12
CA GLY A 130 -1.43 -5.87 5.67
C GLY A 130 -2.52 -6.20 4.64
N PHE A 131 -2.33 -5.81 3.38
CA PHE A 131 -3.25 -6.11 2.28
C PHE A 131 -3.39 -7.60 1.97
N LEU A 132 -2.38 -8.39 2.30
CA LEU A 132 -2.39 -9.84 2.04
C LEU A 132 -2.89 -10.63 3.24
N ILE A 133 -2.48 -10.22 4.43
CA ILE A 133 -2.72 -10.98 5.67
C ILE A 133 -4.15 -10.80 6.17
N LEU A 134 -4.57 -9.56 6.31
CA LEU A 134 -5.81 -9.24 7.00
C LEU A 134 -7.06 -9.78 6.28
N PRO A 135 -7.22 -9.66 4.95
CA PRO A 135 -8.39 -10.18 4.27
C PRO A 135 -8.60 -11.68 4.49
N VAL A 136 -7.52 -12.46 4.55
CA VAL A 136 -7.59 -13.90 4.80
C VAL A 136 -8.08 -14.19 6.22
N ILE A 137 -7.53 -13.49 7.22
CA ILE A 137 -7.92 -13.67 8.62
C ILE A 137 -9.38 -13.29 8.83
N VAL A 138 -9.81 -12.14 8.32
CA VAL A 138 -11.20 -11.67 8.47
C VAL A 138 -12.18 -12.54 7.71
N ALA A 139 -11.80 -13.08 6.54
CA ALA A 139 -12.62 -14.05 5.81
C ALA A 139 -12.86 -15.32 6.64
N MET A 140 -11.81 -15.87 7.27
CA MET A 140 -11.94 -17.04 8.16
C MET A 140 -12.77 -16.72 9.40
N LEU A 141 -12.62 -15.53 9.96
CA LEU A 141 -13.42 -15.08 11.11
C LEU A 141 -14.91 -14.97 10.74
N PHE A 142 -15.24 -14.42 9.59
CA PHE A 142 -16.63 -14.36 9.12
C PHE A 142 -17.21 -15.76 8.89
N GLN A 143 -16.42 -16.66 8.31
CA GLN A 143 -16.81 -18.05 8.13
C GLN A 143 -17.11 -18.75 9.46
N SER A 144 -16.28 -18.55 10.48
CA SER A 144 -16.48 -19.14 11.81
C SER A 144 -17.75 -18.62 12.51
N THR A 145 -18.19 -17.41 12.18
CA THR A 145 -19.44 -16.81 12.68
C THR A 145 -20.67 -17.10 11.82
N GLY A 146 -20.54 -17.98 10.80
CA GLY A 146 -21.63 -18.33 9.88
C GLY A 146 -21.94 -17.25 8.84
N ARG A 147 -21.11 -16.25 8.68
CA ARG A 147 -21.24 -15.18 7.68
C ARG A 147 -20.47 -15.51 6.40
N ASN A 148 -20.79 -14.81 5.32
CA ASN A 148 -20.11 -15.00 4.04
C ASN A 148 -18.63 -14.57 4.16
N PRO A 149 -17.65 -15.47 3.93
CA PRO A 149 -16.22 -15.14 4.01
C PRO A 149 -15.81 -14.04 3.02
N LEU A 150 -16.47 -13.98 1.85
CA LEU A 150 -16.21 -12.95 0.84
C LEU A 150 -16.53 -11.54 1.38
N ALA A 151 -17.61 -11.41 2.17
CA ALA A 151 -17.93 -10.12 2.81
C ALA A 151 -16.85 -9.70 3.81
N GLY A 152 -16.31 -10.66 4.59
CA GLY A 152 -15.19 -10.40 5.48
C GLY A 152 -13.91 -9.98 4.75
N MET A 153 -13.60 -10.65 3.65
CA MET A 153 -12.45 -10.29 2.79
C MET A 153 -12.60 -8.89 2.22
N LEU A 154 -13.77 -8.55 1.69
CA LEU A 154 -14.06 -7.22 1.14
C LEU A 154 -14.00 -6.15 2.22
N LEU A 155 -14.55 -6.40 3.40
CA LEU A 155 -14.49 -5.48 4.53
C LEU A 155 -13.03 -5.15 4.88
N ALA A 156 -12.20 -6.16 5.06
CA ALA A 156 -10.79 -5.99 5.41
C ALA A 156 -10.01 -5.25 4.32
N TYR A 157 -10.24 -5.59 3.07
CA TYR A 157 -9.59 -4.93 1.94
C TYR A 157 -10.04 -3.47 1.80
N CYS A 158 -11.34 -3.22 1.84
CA CYS A 158 -11.88 -1.86 1.72
C CYS A 158 -11.45 -0.96 2.88
N SER A 159 -11.47 -1.46 4.11
CA SER A 159 -11.04 -0.68 5.27
C SER A 159 -9.55 -0.36 5.25
N ASN A 160 -8.70 -1.29 4.77
CA ASN A 160 -7.29 -1.05 4.59
C ASN A 160 -7.05 0.01 3.48
N CYS A 161 -7.73 -0.08 2.34
CA CYS A 161 -7.64 0.92 1.27
C CYS A 161 -8.16 2.30 1.71
N ALA A 162 -9.32 2.35 2.37
CA ALA A 162 -9.94 3.60 2.83
C ALA A 162 -9.13 4.25 3.96
N GLY A 163 -8.46 3.46 4.78
CA GLY A 163 -7.65 3.89 5.90
C GLY A 163 -6.20 4.17 5.59
N TYR A 164 -5.79 4.27 4.34
CA TYR A 164 -4.38 4.37 3.96
C TYR A 164 -3.59 5.48 4.68
N GLY A 165 -4.21 6.60 4.97
CA GLY A 165 -3.63 7.70 5.75
C GLY A 165 -4.17 7.80 7.19
N ALA A 166 -4.91 6.81 7.67
CA ALA A 166 -5.55 6.81 8.98
C ALA A 166 -4.95 5.70 9.84
N ASN A 167 -4.18 6.05 10.86
CA ASN A 167 -3.56 5.11 11.78
C ASN A 167 -3.68 5.59 13.22
N LEU A 168 -3.82 4.66 14.16
CA LEU A 168 -3.75 4.96 15.59
C LEU A 168 -2.31 5.15 16.08
N LEU A 169 -1.35 4.57 15.37
CA LEU A 169 0.08 4.66 15.64
C LEU A 169 0.79 5.25 14.43
N ILE A 170 1.95 5.84 14.65
CA ILE A 170 2.78 6.41 13.59
C ILE A 170 3.37 5.27 12.75
N SER A 171 3.16 5.33 11.45
CA SER A 171 3.67 4.37 10.48
C SER A 171 4.98 4.84 9.83
N THR A 172 5.65 3.94 9.13
CA THR A 172 6.82 4.29 8.30
C THR A 172 6.45 5.26 7.19
N GLY A 173 5.21 5.20 6.69
CA GLY A 173 4.69 6.14 5.69
C GLY A 173 4.62 7.58 6.21
N ASP A 174 4.27 7.76 7.49
CA ASP A 174 4.20 9.09 8.10
C ASP A 174 5.58 9.73 8.21
N ALA A 175 6.61 8.94 8.50
CA ALA A 175 7.99 9.42 8.52
C ALA A 175 8.46 9.86 7.13
N VAL A 176 8.11 9.12 6.08
CA VAL A 176 8.41 9.49 4.69
C VAL A 176 7.68 10.77 4.29
N LEU A 177 6.39 10.88 4.62
CA LEU A 177 5.60 12.07 4.33
C LEU A 177 6.11 13.30 5.09
N ALA A 178 6.54 13.14 6.34
CA ALA A 178 7.19 14.22 7.10
C ALA A 178 8.46 14.70 6.38
N GLY A 179 9.34 13.80 5.93
CA GLY A 179 10.54 14.18 5.20
C GLY A 179 10.25 14.89 3.87
N LEU A 180 9.24 14.45 3.13
CA LEU A 180 8.80 15.14 1.90
C LEU A 180 8.23 16.52 2.20
N THR A 181 7.42 16.64 3.26
CA THR A 181 6.84 17.92 3.71
C THR A 181 7.95 18.88 4.15
N GLU A 182 8.93 18.40 4.90
CA GLU A 182 10.09 19.19 5.34
C GLU A 182 10.85 19.74 4.14
N THR A 183 11.20 18.88 3.18
CA THR A 183 11.92 19.28 1.97
C THR A 183 11.13 20.34 1.18
N ALA A 184 9.81 20.19 1.06
CA ALA A 184 8.97 21.15 0.35
C ALA A 184 8.83 22.48 1.12
N ALA A 185 8.69 22.43 2.46
CA ALA A 185 8.53 23.63 3.28
C ALA A 185 9.83 24.42 3.39
N GLN A 186 10.99 23.75 3.38
CA GLN A 186 12.31 24.39 3.40
C GLN A 186 12.62 25.23 2.15
N LEU A 187 11.85 25.08 1.08
CA LEU A 187 11.92 26.00 -0.06
C LEU A 187 11.44 27.43 0.30
N ILE A 188 10.64 27.56 1.36
CA ILE A 188 10.08 28.86 1.81
C ILE A 188 10.70 29.26 3.14
N ASP A 189 10.81 28.32 4.07
CA ASP A 189 11.37 28.50 5.41
C ASP A 189 12.48 27.46 5.65
N PRO A 190 13.76 27.86 5.50
CA PRO A 190 14.89 26.95 5.63
C PRO A 190 15.03 26.28 7.01
N ASP A 191 14.47 26.86 8.05
CA ASP A 191 14.54 26.35 9.43
C ASP A 191 13.36 25.44 9.79
N PHE A 192 12.44 25.18 8.83
CA PHE A 192 11.28 24.31 9.06
C PHE A 192 11.71 22.86 9.28
N VAL A 193 11.22 22.26 10.35
CA VAL A 193 11.42 20.84 10.69
C VAL A 193 10.06 20.17 10.81
N ALA A 194 9.81 19.15 9.99
CA ALA A 194 8.58 18.38 10.04
C ALA A 194 8.71 17.19 11.01
N SER A 195 7.74 17.04 11.89
CA SER A 195 7.65 15.87 12.76
C SER A 195 6.70 14.82 12.16
N PRO A 196 7.03 13.52 12.21
CA PRO A 196 6.11 12.45 11.84
C PRO A 196 4.78 12.47 12.62
N THR A 197 4.75 13.18 13.75
CA THR A 197 3.56 13.30 14.60
C THR A 197 2.64 14.44 14.22
N MET A 198 3.00 15.29 13.25
CA MET A 198 2.23 16.50 12.91
C MET A 198 0.75 16.22 12.58
N GLY A 199 0.47 15.11 11.87
CA GLY A 199 -0.87 14.69 11.48
C GLY A 199 -1.55 13.71 12.44
N TRP A 200 -0.91 13.31 13.53
CA TRP A 200 -1.36 12.18 14.35
C TRP A 200 -2.78 12.32 14.89
N TYR A 201 -3.16 13.48 15.37
CA TYR A 201 -4.53 13.70 15.88
C TYR A 201 -5.60 13.51 14.80
N PHE A 202 -5.34 14.00 13.60
CA PHE A 202 -6.22 13.82 12.46
C PHE A 202 -6.29 12.34 12.05
N MET A 203 -5.17 11.66 11.99
CA MET A 203 -5.09 10.24 11.63
C MET A 203 -5.84 9.37 12.64
N ALA A 204 -5.63 9.60 13.94
CA ALA A 204 -6.31 8.87 14.99
C ALA A 204 -7.84 9.09 14.97
N ALA A 205 -8.29 10.33 14.83
CA ALA A 205 -9.71 10.63 14.73
C ALA A 205 -10.34 10.04 13.46
N SER A 206 -9.67 10.16 12.31
CA SER A 206 -10.16 9.62 11.04
C SER A 206 -10.25 8.09 11.05
N SER A 207 -9.39 7.39 11.79
CA SER A 207 -9.43 5.93 11.91
C SER A 207 -10.77 5.41 12.40
N PHE A 208 -11.35 6.05 13.43
CA PHE A 208 -12.66 5.67 13.95
C PHE A 208 -13.81 6.00 12.98
N ILE A 209 -13.72 7.13 12.28
CA ILE A 209 -14.73 7.55 11.30
C ILE A 209 -14.71 6.60 10.09
N VAL A 210 -13.52 6.35 9.54
CA VAL A 210 -13.35 5.45 8.38
C VAL A 210 -13.80 4.04 8.72
N ALA A 211 -13.43 3.51 9.89
CA ALA A 211 -13.90 2.20 10.35
C ALA A 211 -15.44 2.15 10.44
N GLY A 212 -16.09 3.21 10.94
CA GLY A 212 -17.53 3.32 10.98
C GLY A 212 -18.20 3.37 9.60
N CYS A 213 -17.57 4.05 8.63
CA CYS A 213 -18.07 4.12 7.25
C CYS A 213 -17.95 2.77 6.52
N CYS A 214 -16.97 1.95 6.86
CA CYS A 214 -16.74 0.63 6.25
C CYS A 214 -17.63 -0.47 6.86
N THR A 215 -18.31 -0.22 8.00
CA THR A 215 -19.14 -1.20 8.73
C THR A 215 -20.58 -1.21 8.27
#